data_8ed4f3a7d2d9063828ca9be7f298ce8c
#
_entry.id   8ed4f3a7d2d9063828ca9be7f298ce8c
#
_cell.length_a   1.000
_cell.length_b   1.000
_cell.length_c   1.000
_cell.angle_alpha   90.00
_cell.angle_beta   90.00
_cell.angle_gamma   90.00
#
_symmetry.space_group_name_H-M   'P 1'
#
loop_
_entity.id
_entity.type
_entity.pdbx_description
1 polymer ?
#
loop_
_entity_poly.entity_id
_entity_poly.type
_entity_poly.pdbx_seq_one_letter_code
_entity_poly.pdbx_strand_id
1 'polypeptide(L)'
;MKVLVNVFHPNLSASTVNKAWVERLEGEPEATVRKVYELYPDGKIDVAAEQEALLAHDRIVFQHPFYWYSTPPLMKQWLDQVLTYNWAYGPRGRALEGREWVSAISTGGPAESYRAGGYNNFSMSELMKPLQQTANLVH
;
A
#
# COMPACT_ATOMS: atom_id res chain seq x y z
N MET A 1 -4.39 -3.63 -18.58
CA MET A 1 -4.60 -3.65 -17.14
C MET A 1 -4.26 -2.29 -16.57
N LYS A 2 -5.17 -1.71 -15.80
CA LYS A 2 -4.96 -0.42 -15.13
C LYS A 2 -4.40 -0.64 -13.73
N VAL A 3 -3.29 0.02 -13.43
CA VAL A 3 -2.58 -0.15 -12.16
C VAL A 3 -2.63 1.15 -11.36
N LEU A 4 -3.12 1.07 -10.14
CA LEU A 4 -3.07 2.17 -9.17
C LEU A 4 -1.88 1.95 -8.24
N VAL A 5 -1.01 2.95 -8.13
CA VAL A 5 0.11 2.90 -7.19
C VAL A 5 -0.14 3.94 -6.09
N ASN A 6 -0.55 3.48 -4.93
CA ASN A 6 -0.72 4.32 -3.75
C ASN A 6 0.61 4.38 -3.00
N VAL A 7 1.24 5.55 -3.01
CA VAL A 7 2.54 5.78 -2.37
C VAL A 7 2.32 6.39 -1.00
N PHE A 8 2.77 5.70 0.04
CA PHE A 8 2.68 6.15 1.43
C PHE A 8 4.08 6.40 1.98
N HIS A 9 4.69 7.50 1.60
CA HIS A 9 5.97 7.92 2.15
C HIS A 9 5.86 9.32 2.74
N PRO A 10 6.13 9.51 4.06
CA PRO A 10 5.97 10.81 4.71
C PRO A 10 6.90 11.91 4.17
N ASN A 11 8.05 11.52 3.63
CA ASN A 11 9.04 12.44 3.06
C ASN A 11 9.63 11.84 1.78
N LEU A 12 8.81 11.78 0.73
CA LEU A 12 9.18 11.14 -0.53
C LEU A 12 10.40 11.78 -1.19
N SER A 13 10.50 13.10 -1.15
CA SER A 13 11.61 13.84 -1.77
C SER A 13 12.97 13.48 -1.18
N ALA A 14 13.02 13.07 0.08
CA ALA A 14 14.24 12.64 0.75
C ALA A 14 14.50 11.13 0.63
N SER A 15 13.56 10.38 0.06
CA SER A 15 13.70 8.94 -0.16
C SER A 15 14.59 8.64 -1.37
N THR A 16 15.40 7.59 -1.29
CA THR A 16 16.17 7.10 -2.43
C THR A 16 15.36 6.08 -3.24
N VAL A 17 14.88 5.03 -2.59
CA VAL A 17 14.21 3.91 -3.27
C VAL A 17 12.80 4.28 -3.72
N ASN A 18 11.98 4.78 -2.81
CA ASN A 18 10.58 5.10 -3.14
C ASN A 18 10.48 6.21 -4.19
N LYS A 19 11.35 7.20 -4.11
CA LYS A 19 11.41 8.28 -5.10
C LYS A 19 11.77 7.75 -6.48
N ALA A 20 12.77 6.88 -6.57
CA ALA A 20 13.18 6.26 -7.83
C ALA A 20 12.07 5.42 -8.46
N TRP A 21 11.35 4.65 -7.65
CA TRP A 21 10.21 3.87 -8.13
C TRP A 21 9.09 4.77 -8.67
N VAL A 22 8.76 5.85 -7.97
CA VAL A 22 7.75 6.81 -8.41
C VAL A 22 8.14 7.44 -9.75
N GLU A 23 9.36 7.91 -9.86
CA GLU A 23 9.87 8.54 -11.11
C GLU A 23 9.78 7.57 -12.29
N ARG A 24 10.10 6.30 -12.07
CA ARG A 24 10.01 5.29 -13.12
C ARG A 24 8.55 5.00 -13.50
N LEU A 25 7.65 4.93 -12.53
CA LEU A 25 6.24 4.61 -12.76
C LEU A 25 5.45 5.76 -13.39
N GLU A 26 5.80 7.00 -13.12
CA GLU A 26 5.13 8.15 -13.70
C GLU A 26 5.27 8.19 -15.23
N GLY A 27 6.25 7.50 -15.81
CA GLY A 27 6.39 7.34 -17.24
C GLY A 27 5.55 6.24 -17.88
N GLU A 28 4.83 5.44 -17.08
CA GLU A 28 4.05 4.30 -17.58
C GLU A 28 2.59 4.71 -17.83
N PRO A 29 2.07 4.56 -19.08
CA PRO A 29 0.71 5.04 -19.40
C PRO A 29 -0.42 4.29 -18.69
N GLU A 30 -0.20 3.05 -18.27
CA GLU A 30 -1.22 2.27 -17.55
C GLU A 30 -1.15 2.44 -16.02
N ALA A 31 -0.16 3.14 -15.51
CA ALA A 31 0.04 3.35 -14.09
C ALA A 31 -0.46 4.74 -13.66
N THR A 32 -1.31 4.76 -12.63
CA THR A 32 -1.73 5.99 -11.94
C THR A 32 -1.00 6.04 -10.60
N VAL A 33 -0.15 7.03 -10.40
CA VAL A 33 0.60 7.20 -9.15
C VAL A 33 -0.10 8.25 -8.29
N ARG A 34 -0.46 7.86 -7.07
CA ARG A 34 -1.09 8.76 -6.08
C ARG A 34 -0.17 8.87 -4.86
N LYS A 35 0.34 10.05 -4.63
CA LYS A 35 1.21 10.35 -3.48
C LYS A 35 0.32 10.75 -2.31
N VAL A 36 -0.09 9.79 -1.50
CA VAL A 36 -1.18 9.95 -0.53
C VAL A 36 -0.84 10.95 0.57
N TYR A 37 0.42 11.01 1.03
CA TYR A 37 0.83 12.04 2.00
C TYR A 37 0.75 13.46 1.44
N GLU A 38 0.96 13.64 0.16
CA GLU A 38 0.84 14.95 -0.49
C GLU A 38 -0.62 15.31 -0.76
N LEU A 39 -1.47 14.31 -1.04
CA LEU A 39 -2.91 14.53 -1.23
C LEU A 39 -3.60 14.93 0.06
N TYR A 40 -3.15 14.39 1.19
CA TYR A 40 -3.78 14.61 2.49
C TYR A 40 -2.74 15.07 3.53
N PRO A 41 -2.17 16.28 3.35
CA PRO A 41 -1.11 16.76 4.25
C PRO A 41 -1.60 17.00 5.68
N ASP A 42 -2.90 17.19 5.87
CA ASP A 42 -3.55 17.35 7.16
C ASP A 42 -4.10 16.03 7.73
N GLY A 43 -3.92 14.91 7.02
CA GLY A 43 -4.43 13.60 7.44
C GLY A 43 -5.93 13.42 7.28
N LYS A 44 -6.62 14.32 6.58
CA LYS A 44 -8.07 14.22 6.33
C LYS A 44 -8.31 13.55 4.99
N ILE A 45 -8.46 12.24 5.02
CA ILE A 45 -8.64 11.41 3.82
C ILE A 45 -10.04 11.59 3.25
N ASP A 46 -10.12 11.86 1.95
CA ASP A 46 -11.38 11.83 1.20
C ASP A 46 -11.68 10.37 0.83
N VAL A 47 -12.48 9.71 1.65
CA VAL A 47 -12.79 8.29 1.51
C VAL A 47 -13.45 7.99 0.16
N ALA A 48 -14.40 8.82 -0.27
CA ALA A 48 -15.10 8.60 -1.54
C ALA A 48 -14.14 8.68 -2.73
N ALA A 49 -13.22 9.63 -2.72
CA ALA A 49 -12.20 9.76 -3.78
C ALA A 49 -11.25 8.57 -3.80
N GLU A 50 -10.84 8.07 -2.63
CA GLU A 50 -9.99 6.89 -2.54
C GLU A 50 -10.69 5.63 -3.02
N GLN A 51 -11.94 5.44 -2.64
CA GLN A 51 -12.76 4.30 -3.11
C GLN A 51 -12.98 4.35 -4.62
N GLU A 52 -13.25 5.53 -5.17
CA GLU A 52 -13.39 5.72 -6.61
C GLU A 52 -12.10 5.35 -7.36
N ALA A 53 -10.96 5.78 -6.85
CA ALA A 53 -9.66 5.42 -7.43
C ALA A 53 -9.44 3.90 -7.42
N LEU A 54 -9.80 3.22 -6.34
CA LEU A 54 -9.69 1.76 -6.25
C LEU A 54 -10.57 1.07 -7.31
N LEU A 55 -11.80 1.53 -7.47
CA LEU A 55 -12.74 0.94 -8.43
C LEU A 55 -12.32 1.14 -9.89
N ALA A 56 -11.57 2.17 -10.18
CA ALA A 56 -11.12 2.50 -11.54
C ALA A 56 -9.92 1.66 -12.02
N HIS A 57 -9.35 0.82 -11.17
CA HIS A 57 -8.12 0.07 -11.46
C HIS A 57 -8.28 -1.41 -11.16
N ASP A 58 -7.47 -2.23 -11.85
CA ASP A 58 -7.50 -3.70 -11.74
C ASP A 58 -6.50 -4.22 -10.71
N ARG A 59 -5.35 -3.56 -10.62
CA ARG A 59 -4.27 -3.91 -9.69
C ARG A 59 -3.97 -2.71 -8.81
N ILE A 60 -3.92 -2.97 -7.51
CA ILE A 60 -3.63 -1.94 -6.51
C ILE A 60 -2.28 -2.23 -5.89
N VAL A 61 -1.35 -1.30 -6.05
CA VAL A 61 -0.01 -1.39 -5.45
C VAL A 61 0.04 -0.47 -4.25
N PHE A 62 0.45 -1.01 -3.11
CA PHE A 62 0.73 -0.26 -1.91
C PHE A 62 2.25 -0.14 -1.78
N GLN A 63 2.78 1.05 -2.06
CA GLN A 63 4.21 1.33 -2.03
C GLN A 63 4.54 2.13 -0.78
N HIS A 64 5.40 1.58 0.08
CA HIS A 64 5.74 2.24 1.34
C HIS A 64 7.05 1.75 1.94
N PRO A 65 7.70 2.54 2.81
CA PRO A 65 8.80 2.05 3.63
C PRO A 65 8.26 1.12 4.73
N PHE A 66 9.15 0.29 5.25
CA PHE A 66 8.83 -0.71 6.28
C PHE A 66 9.10 -0.13 7.67
N TYR A 67 8.21 0.72 8.16
CA TYR A 67 8.38 1.38 9.46
C TYR A 67 8.01 0.42 10.60
N TRP A 68 9.01 0.11 11.40
CA TRP A 68 8.83 -0.79 12.55
C TRP A 68 8.08 -2.06 12.18
N TYR A 69 8.55 -2.70 11.11
CA TYR A 69 7.97 -3.98 10.64
C TYR A 69 6.50 -3.86 10.24
N SER A 70 6.08 -2.67 9.84
CA SER A 70 4.69 -2.36 9.52
C SER A 70 4.62 -1.25 8.46
N THR A 71 3.60 -0.40 8.55
CA THR A 71 3.31 0.65 7.59
C THR A 71 3.55 2.03 8.18
N PRO A 72 3.74 3.07 7.35
CA PRO A 72 3.62 4.44 7.82
C PRO A 72 2.23 4.71 8.42
N PRO A 73 2.11 5.67 9.36
CA PRO A 73 0.84 5.90 10.07
C PRO A 73 -0.34 6.21 9.15
N LEU A 74 -0.14 7.03 8.13
CA LEU A 74 -1.22 7.41 7.22
C LEU A 74 -1.75 6.21 6.43
N MET A 75 -0.90 5.23 6.13
CA MET A 75 -1.34 4.01 5.45
C MET A 75 -2.28 3.19 6.34
N LYS A 76 -1.98 3.05 7.64
CA LYS A 76 -2.87 2.36 8.57
C LYS A 76 -4.19 3.10 8.71
N GLN A 77 -4.15 4.42 8.83
CA GLN A 77 -5.35 5.25 8.86
C GLN A 77 -6.17 5.08 7.57
N TRP A 78 -5.49 5.03 6.42
CA TRP A 78 -6.13 4.80 5.13
C TRP A 78 -6.85 3.45 5.09
N LEU A 79 -6.19 2.39 5.54
CA LEU A 79 -6.81 1.06 5.62
C LEU A 79 -8.06 1.10 6.51
N ASP A 80 -7.97 1.74 7.67
CA ASP A 80 -9.07 1.82 8.63
C ASP A 80 -10.26 2.64 8.08
N GLN A 81 -10.01 3.70 7.33
CA GLN A 81 -11.06 4.63 6.90
C GLN A 81 -11.64 4.31 5.51
N VAL A 82 -10.83 3.78 4.60
CA VAL A 82 -11.23 3.54 3.21
C VAL A 82 -11.87 2.17 3.02
N LEU A 83 -11.34 1.15 3.69
CA LEU A 83 -11.87 -0.22 3.59
C LEU A 83 -13.06 -0.39 4.55
N THR A 84 -14.20 0.18 4.17
CA THR A 84 -15.37 0.26 5.03
C THR A 84 -16.24 -1.00 4.98
N TYR A 85 -16.98 -1.22 6.06
CA TYR A 85 -17.95 -2.31 6.20
C TYR A 85 -19.03 -2.21 5.12
N ASN A 86 -19.42 -3.33 4.56
CA ASN A 86 -20.38 -3.45 3.44
C ASN A 86 -19.95 -2.77 2.15
N TRP A 87 -18.70 -2.33 2.05
CA TRP A 87 -18.08 -1.91 0.80
C TRP A 87 -16.89 -2.81 0.47
N ALA A 88 -15.91 -2.87 1.35
CA ALA A 88 -14.71 -3.70 1.17
C ALA A 88 -14.86 -5.10 1.76
N TYR A 89 -15.66 -5.27 2.79
CA TYR A 89 -15.88 -6.55 3.48
C TYR A 89 -17.28 -6.58 4.09
N GLY A 90 -17.65 -7.73 4.68
CA GLY A 90 -18.97 -7.93 5.24
C GLY A 90 -19.96 -8.50 4.20
N PRO A 91 -21.23 -8.68 4.56
CA PRO A 91 -22.19 -9.38 3.71
C PRO A 91 -22.40 -8.78 2.31
N ARG A 92 -22.23 -7.47 2.18
CA ARG A 92 -22.38 -6.74 0.89
C ARG A 92 -21.06 -6.18 0.38
N GLY A 93 -19.96 -6.42 1.07
CA GLY A 93 -18.65 -5.83 0.79
C GLY A 93 -17.87 -6.56 -0.28
N ARG A 94 -18.21 -6.34 -1.55
CA ARG A 94 -17.61 -7.01 -2.70
C ARG A 94 -16.93 -6.04 -3.67
N ALA A 95 -16.75 -4.80 -3.28
CA ALA A 95 -16.26 -3.76 -4.19
C ALA A 95 -14.87 -4.06 -4.78
N LEU A 96 -14.02 -4.73 -4.02
CA LEU A 96 -12.65 -5.03 -4.44
C LEU A 96 -12.46 -6.47 -4.95
N GLU A 97 -13.52 -7.24 -5.04
CA GLU A 97 -13.47 -8.62 -5.49
C GLU A 97 -12.87 -8.70 -6.92
N GLY A 98 -11.90 -9.59 -7.09
CA GLY A 98 -11.20 -9.78 -8.36
C GLY A 98 -10.06 -8.81 -8.64
N ARG A 99 -9.80 -7.83 -7.78
CA ARG A 99 -8.66 -6.93 -7.92
C ARG A 99 -7.42 -7.54 -7.27
N GLU A 100 -6.28 -7.23 -7.85
CA GLU A 100 -5.00 -7.72 -7.33
C GLU A 100 -4.42 -6.72 -6.32
N TRP A 101 -3.87 -7.25 -5.23
CA TRP A 101 -3.12 -6.48 -4.24
C TRP A 101 -1.63 -6.77 -4.37
N VAL A 102 -0.82 -5.73 -4.51
CA VAL A 102 0.64 -5.85 -4.55
C VAL A 102 1.24 -4.94 -3.48
N SER A 103 2.15 -5.45 -2.70
CA SER A 103 2.91 -4.67 -1.73
C SER A 103 4.33 -4.44 -2.26
N ALA A 104 4.70 -3.17 -2.45
CA ALA A 104 6.04 -2.76 -2.85
C ALA A 104 6.69 -2.05 -1.68
N ILE A 105 7.55 -2.78 -0.96
CA ILE A 105 8.09 -2.34 0.33
C ILE A 105 9.59 -2.09 0.25
N SER A 106 10.02 -0.94 0.75
CA SER A 106 11.44 -0.63 0.95
C SER A 106 11.84 -0.88 2.41
N THR A 107 13.05 -1.36 2.61
CA THR A 107 13.60 -1.64 3.94
C THR A 107 14.97 -1.01 4.11
N GLY A 108 15.32 -0.70 5.35
CA GLY A 108 16.67 -0.25 5.68
C GLY A 108 17.67 -1.39 5.86
N GLY A 109 17.18 -2.61 6.10
CA GLY A 109 18.02 -3.79 6.29
C GLY A 109 18.26 -4.59 5.01
N PRO A 110 19.35 -5.35 4.93
CA PRO A 110 19.60 -6.21 3.77
C PRO A 110 18.70 -7.44 3.77
N ALA A 111 18.58 -8.08 2.61
CA ALA A 111 17.70 -9.24 2.42
C ALA A 111 17.99 -10.39 3.39
N GLU A 112 19.25 -10.65 3.69
CA GLU A 112 19.66 -11.73 4.60
C GLU A 112 19.23 -11.51 6.06
N SER A 113 18.82 -10.30 6.42
CA SER A 113 18.28 -10.02 7.76
C SER A 113 16.88 -10.61 7.96
N TYR A 114 16.15 -10.82 6.89
CA TYR A 114 14.74 -11.25 6.93
C TYR A 114 14.62 -12.75 6.71
N ARG A 115 15.17 -13.51 7.64
CA ARG A 115 15.13 -14.97 7.65
C ARG A 115 15.34 -15.49 9.07
N ALA A 116 15.02 -16.76 9.30
CA ALA A 116 15.33 -17.44 10.56
C ALA A 116 16.82 -17.36 10.84
N GLY A 117 17.18 -16.88 12.03
CA GLY A 117 18.58 -16.69 12.44
C GLY A 117 19.24 -15.41 11.90
N GLY A 118 18.57 -14.64 11.04
CA GLY A 118 19.03 -13.33 10.61
C GLY A 118 18.77 -12.25 11.67
N TYR A 119 19.24 -11.03 11.42
CA TYR A 119 19.11 -9.93 12.38
C TYR A 119 17.66 -9.66 12.79
N ASN A 120 16.72 -9.77 11.84
CA ASN A 120 15.29 -9.56 12.10
C ASN A 120 14.51 -10.86 12.29
N ASN A 121 15.15 -12.01 12.33
CA ASN A 121 14.62 -13.33 12.70
C ASN A 121 13.53 -13.92 11.79
N PHE A 122 12.69 -13.08 11.16
CA PHE A 122 11.52 -13.50 10.40
C PHE A 122 11.67 -13.12 8.93
N SER A 123 11.08 -13.91 8.04
CA SER A 123 10.99 -13.59 6.61
C SER A 123 10.06 -12.39 6.38
N MET A 124 10.20 -11.73 5.24
CA MET A 124 9.26 -10.67 4.85
C MET A 124 7.83 -11.20 4.76
N SER A 125 7.62 -12.40 4.21
CA SER A 125 6.27 -12.97 4.12
C SER A 125 5.65 -13.21 5.49
N GLU A 126 6.44 -13.55 6.51
CA GLU A 126 5.95 -13.66 7.89
C GLU A 126 5.57 -12.31 8.49
N LEU A 127 6.42 -11.30 8.27
CA LEU A 127 6.18 -9.95 8.80
C LEU A 127 5.04 -9.23 8.06
N MET A 128 4.73 -9.66 6.85
CA MET A 128 3.67 -9.11 6.02
C MET A 128 2.28 -9.73 6.25
N LYS A 129 2.16 -10.67 7.16
CA LYS A 129 0.88 -11.38 7.41
C LYS A 129 -0.32 -10.46 7.66
N PRO A 130 -0.21 -9.36 8.42
CA PRO A 130 -1.35 -8.46 8.58
C PRO A 130 -1.88 -7.87 7.27
N LEU A 131 -0.98 -7.48 6.36
CA LEU A 131 -1.38 -6.95 5.04
C LEU A 131 -1.91 -8.06 4.14
N GLN A 132 -1.30 -9.24 4.18
CA GLN A 132 -1.79 -10.40 3.43
C GLN A 132 -3.19 -10.79 3.88
N GLN A 133 -3.44 -10.82 5.19
CA GLN A 133 -4.77 -11.15 5.72
C GLN A 133 -5.79 -10.07 5.35
N THR A 134 -5.40 -8.81 5.34
CA THR A 134 -6.27 -7.72 4.87
C THR A 134 -6.67 -7.95 3.42
N ALA A 135 -5.70 -8.25 2.55
CA ALA A 135 -5.97 -8.56 1.15
C ALA A 135 -6.92 -9.76 1.01
N ASN A 136 -6.70 -10.82 1.78
CA ASN A 136 -7.57 -11.99 1.75
C ASN A 136 -9.01 -11.68 2.15
N LEU A 137 -9.21 -10.74 3.08
CA LEU A 137 -10.55 -10.39 3.53
C LEU A 137 -11.33 -9.60 2.49
N VAL A 138 -10.67 -8.71 1.76
CA VAL A 138 -11.34 -7.73 0.90
C VAL A 138 -11.54 -8.15 -0.56
N HIS A 139 -11.02 -9.32 -0.97
CA HIS A 139 -11.21 -9.79 -2.35
C HIS A 139 -11.65 -11.24 -2.49
#